data_515c9cf95ab892c2cc85ea8dd271d699
#
_entry.id   515c9cf95ab892c2cc85ea8dd271d699
#
_cell.length_a   1.000
_cell.length_b   1.000
_cell.length_c   1.000
_cell.angle_alpha   90.00
_cell.angle_beta   90.00
_cell.angle_gamma   90.00
#
_symmetry.space_group_name_H-M   'P 1'
#
loop_
_entity.id
_entity.type
_entity.pdbx_description
1 polymer ?
#
loop_
_entity_poly.entity_id
_entity_poly.type
_entity_poly.pdbx_seq_one_letter_code
_entity_poly.pdbx_strand_id
1 'polypeptide(L)'
;LAGCAIEKPHERRGEAGRRGRAPWPAAAGAAALRRWLRASLALGILLSLLAGGPAHAARAAASYKVDVEATPRSLRKLLDEHLDIARFAKRPDISDDQFEFLITATPQQVRDLAATQGYFTPVVRTDVRTVDNTKHVTVSVDPGPQTTINSISLSFRGPVLTEDPAQENAARFAFSLHEGDAFSQGDWDDAKNASLKALQARRYLGAKIYHSEARVDPRTHEAKLSVVYESGPTFTMGKLDVSGTRRYPEQIVENVNPISVGDIYDVQRITELQRQLQNTPYYASVAIDVDSDPAKPVDTPVHVKVSEYPYNSIRGGVGYSTDNGALVQGAYSYLNTFGKAWPFTVDGRLDQVQQYGQIQLAMPPGPRAWTNSVLASYTTTDVSDTRIYSIRGGVQRARTSQFIDYTYAILFYQDRLDQNVGAPTTSRALVPSWSWTRRNTDDPLFPRKGNLIHVEAGFAVKGALTDQTFIRGYARGQQYLPIGKEDLVVLRAELGGVFTSGSSSGIPASLLFRAGGSNSVRGYGYQSIGNNVQGSVLPTKYLVTASAEYQHWFSHDWGAAAFFDVGTATDTWGERVFYPGVGVGARWRSPVGPVNVDLAYGIRNRSVRPYLTLGIAF
;
A
#
# COMPACT_ATOMS: atom_id res chain seq x y z
N LEU A 1 -42.28 -29.86 39.92
CA LEU A 1 -42.24 -30.40 41.30
C LEU A 1 -41.21 -29.65 42.11
N ALA A 2 -41.76 -28.88 43.05
CA ALA A 2 -41.31 -28.59 44.42
C ALA A 2 -39.92 -27.91 44.54
N GLY A 3 -39.72 -26.80 45.22
CA GLY A 3 -40.56 -26.06 46.15
C GLY A 3 -39.67 -25.41 47.17
N CYS A 4 -40.16 -24.31 47.73
CA CYS A 4 -39.78 -23.65 48.99
C CYS A 4 -38.56 -22.70 48.92
N ALA A 5 -38.64 -21.51 49.36
CA ALA A 5 -39.53 -20.54 50.01
C ALA A 5 -38.67 -19.65 50.93
N ILE A 6 -38.93 -18.32 50.85
CA ILE A 6 -39.07 -17.32 51.91
C ILE A 6 -37.81 -16.89 52.68
N GLU A 7 -37.46 -15.59 52.60
CA GLU A 7 -37.73 -14.61 53.66
C GLU A 7 -37.35 -13.17 53.30
N LYS A 8 -38.31 -12.26 53.40
CA LYS A 8 -38.17 -10.83 53.75
C LYS A 8 -38.38 -10.71 55.25
N PRO A 9 -38.01 -9.67 56.00
CA PRO A 9 -38.48 -8.29 55.83
C PRO A 9 -37.51 -7.19 56.33
N HIS A 10 -37.67 -5.93 56.08
CA HIS A 10 -38.23 -4.91 56.99
C HIS A 10 -38.24 -3.51 56.37
N GLU A 11 -39.40 -2.92 56.36
CA GLU A 11 -39.67 -1.51 56.14
C GLU A 11 -39.09 -0.62 57.26
N ARG A 12 -38.68 0.62 56.89
CA ARG A 12 -38.99 1.86 57.66
C ARG A 12 -39.22 3.01 56.74
N ARG A 13 -40.39 3.60 56.96
CA ARG A 13 -40.88 4.91 56.44
C ARG A 13 -40.06 6.05 57.01
N GLY A 14 -40.03 7.17 56.25
CA GLY A 14 -39.66 8.49 56.75
C GLY A 14 -39.51 9.57 55.68
N GLU A 15 -40.58 10.21 55.39
CA GLU A 15 -40.81 11.65 55.16
C GLU A 15 -40.17 12.45 53.99
N ALA A 16 -41.07 13.17 53.37
CA ALA A 16 -41.05 14.13 52.29
C ALA A 16 -40.06 15.31 52.46
N GLY A 17 -39.47 15.69 51.31
CA GLY A 17 -38.77 16.98 51.16
C GLY A 17 -38.67 17.37 49.69
N ARG A 18 -39.65 18.16 49.23
CA ARG A 18 -39.56 18.94 47.97
C ARG A 18 -38.33 19.84 48.02
N ARG A 19 -37.46 19.81 47.00
CA ARG A 19 -36.73 21.00 46.51
C ARG A 19 -36.06 20.73 45.17
N GLY A 20 -36.44 21.59 44.18
CA GLY A 20 -35.55 22.30 43.31
C GLY A 20 -34.81 21.54 42.19
N ARG A 21 -35.35 21.58 40.99
CA ARG A 21 -34.59 21.38 39.77
C ARG A 21 -33.51 22.46 39.68
N ALA A 22 -32.22 22.04 39.67
CA ALA A 22 -31.12 22.89 39.23
C ALA A 22 -30.61 22.40 37.85
N PRO A 23 -30.31 23.34 36.92
CA PRO A 23 -29.84 22.98 35.58
C PRO A 23 -28.37 22.48 35.63
N TRP A 24 -28.06 21.51 34.83
CA TRP A 24 -26.70 21.04 34.63
C TRP A 24 -25.83 22.09 33.96
N PRO A 25 -24.62 22.40 34.43
CA PRO A 25 -23.72 23.33 33.78
C PRO A 25 -22.95 22.59 32.66
N ALA A 26 -23.38 22.85 31.43
CA ALA A 26 -22.66 22.45 30.22
C ALA A 26 -21.53 23.45 29.88
N ALA A 27 -20.51 23.55 30.72
CA ALA A 27 -19.36 24.44 30.41
C ALA A 27 -18.04 24.09 31.13
N ALA A 28 -17.95 23.00 31.91
CA ALA A 28 -16.73 22.71 32.66
C ALA A 28 -15.77 21.70 31.98
N GLY A 29 -16.20 20.98 30.95
CA GLY A 29 -15.38 19.94 30.29
C GLY A 29 -14.28 20.46 29.38
N ALA A 30 -14.54 21.57 28.68
CA ALA A 30 -13.60 22.08 27.65
C ALA A 30 -12.37 22.80 28.25
N ALA A 31 -12.51 23.38 29.44
CA ALA A 31 -11.41 24.08 30.11
C ALA A 31 -10.45 23.11 30.82
N ALA A 32 -10.94 21.98 31.32
CA ALA A 32 -10.13 20.95 31.95
C ALA A 32 -9.27 20.19 30.89
N LEU A 33 -9.85 19.90 29.74
CA LEU A 33 -9.11 19.21 28.64
C LEU A 33 -8.00 20.09 28.05
N ARG A 34 -8.22 21.40 27.93
CA ARG A 34 -7.19 22.36 27.49
C ARG A 34 -6.07 22.58 28.52
N ARG A 35 -6.34 22.42 29.81
CA ARG A 35 -5.32 22.47 30.86
C ARG A 35 -4.48 21.17 30.89
N TRP A 36 -5.08 20.03 30.68
CA TRP A 36 -4.37 18.74 30.61
C TRP A 36 -3.48 18.64 29.36
N LEU A 37 -3.94 19.08 28.19
CA LEU A 37 -3.13 19.12 26.96
C LEU A 37 -1.95 20.10 27.05
N ARG A 38 -2.11 21.24 27.74
CA ARG A 38 -1.00 22.18 27.96
C ARG A 38 0.00 21.67 29.01
N ALA A 39 -0.46 20.96 30.03
CA ALA A 39 0.42 20.35 31.03
C ALA A 39 1.21 19.17 30.47
N SER A 40 0.62 18.35 29.58
CA SER A 40 1.33 17.24 28.92
C SER A 40 2.37 17.73 27.91
N LEU A 41 2.09 18.81 27.19
CA LEU A 41 3.08 19.41 26.26
C LEU A 41 4.24 20.08 27.02
N ALA A 42 3.95 20.75 28.14
CA ALA A 42 4.97 21.38 28.99
C ALA A 42 5.85 20.33 29.71
N LEU A 43 5.27 19.20 30.12
CA LEU A 43 6.00 18.10 30.75
C LEU A 43 6.85 17.34 29.74
N GLY A 44 6.40 17.17 28.50
CA GLY A 44 7.18 16.57 27.41
C GLY A 44 8.39 17.43 27.02
N ILE A 45 8.25 18.74 26.99
CA ILE A 45 9.34 19.69 26.71
C ILE A 45 10.30 19.80 27.92
N LEU A 46 9.81 19.72 29.14
CA LEU A 46 10.66 19.76 30.34
C LEU A 46 11.45 18.45 30.54
N LEU A 47 10.89 17.27 30.19
CA LEU A 47 11.62 16.01 30.20
C LEU A 47 12.67 15.92 29.08
N SER A 48 12.44 16.56 27.94
CA SER A 48 13.45 16.63 26.87
C SER A 48 14.59 17.61 27.17
N LEU A 49 14.38 18.60 28.06
CA LEU A 49 15.41 19.54 28.52
C LEU A 49 16.23 19.00 29.72
N LEU A 50 15.70 18.03 30.47
CA LEU A 50 16.41 17.37 31.57
C LEU A 50 17.19 16.11 31.14
N ALA A 51 16.92 15.58 29.94
CA ALA A 51 17.71 14.50 29.35
C ALA A 51 18.92 14.99 28.52
N GLY A 52 19.09 16.29 28.39
CA GLY A 52 20.21 16.93 27.70
C GLY A 52 21.41 17.22 28.57
N GLY A 53 21.85 16.23 29.35
CA GLY A 53 23.28 16.25 29.76
C GLY A 53 24.10 16.00 28.50
N PRO A 54 25.22 16.75 28.27
CA PRO A 54 26.13 16.40 27.20
C PRO A 54 26.73 15.03 27.54
N ALA A 55 26.12 13.96 27.02
CA ALA A 55 26.87 12.76 26.75
C ALA A 55 27.92 13.17 25.70
N HIS A 56 29.00 13.74 26.14
CA HIS A 56 30.26 13.64 25.45
C HIS A 56 30.54 12.12 25.43
N ALA A 57 29.91 11.40 24.50
CA ALA A 57 30.53 10.21 23.98
C ALA A 57 31.89 10.72 23.49
N ALA A 58 32.92 10.50 24.29
CA ALA A 58 34.29 10.66 23.85
C ALA A 58 34.36 9.81 22.58
N ARG A 59 34.29 10.49 21.43
CA ARG A 59 34.52 9.89 20.13
C ARG A 59 35.96 9.43 20.23
N ALA A 60 36.13 8.13 20.46
CA ALA A 60 37.48 7.54 20.53
C ALA A 60 38.21 8.06 19.29
N ALA A 61 39.30 8.78 19.51
CA ALA A 61 40.06 9.34 18.40
C ALA A 61 40.50 8.17 17.54
N ALA A 62 40.16 8.20 16.25
CA ALA A 62 40.61 7.18 15.33
C ALA A 62 42.14 7.10 15.37
N SER A 63 42.69 5.89 15.44
CA SER A 63 44.14 5.68 15.51
C SER A 63 44.85 6.18 14.25
N TYR A 64 44.15 6.28 13.13
CA TYR A 64 44.63 6.81 11.86
C TYR A 64 43.42 7.28 11.00
N LYS A 65 43.70 8.05 9.95
CA LYS A 65 42.72 8.49 8.97
C LYS A 65 43.03 7.87 7.63
N VAL A 66 41.96 7.47 6.88
CA VAL A 66 42.10 6.92 5.54
C VAL A 66 41.32 7.79 4.56
N ASP A 67 41.95 8.13 3.46
CA ASP A 67 41.33 8.76 2.29
C ASP A 67 41.55 7.87 1.07
N VAL A 68 40.47 7.51 0.41
CA VAL A 68 40.50 6.69 -0.80
C VAL A 68 40.22 7.57 -2.02
N GLU A 69 41.19 7.63 -2.91
CA GLU A 69 41.12 8.33 -4.18
C GLU A 69 40.93 7.33 -5.30
N ALA A 70 39.72 7.22 -5.83
CA ALA A 70 39.39 6.33 -6.94
C ALA A 70 38.31 6.92 -7.85
N THR A 71 38.36 6.59 -9.11
CA THR A 71 37.37 6.91 -10.14
C THR A 71 36.94 5.59 -10.82
N PRO A 72 35.63 5.36 -11.10
CA PRO A 72 34.48 6.22 -10.86
C PRO A 72 34.05 6.26 -9.40
N ARG A 73 33.12 7.15 -9.07
CA ARG A 73 32.61 7.33 -7.69
C ARG A 73 32.05 6.05 -7.06
N SER A 74 31.48 5.15 -7.87
CA SER A 74 30.99 3.83 -7.43
C SER A 74 32.11 2.97 -6.88
N LEU A 75 33.26 2.91 -7.55
CA LEU A 75 34.44 2.18 -7.10
C LEU A 75 35.00 2.79 -5.81
N ARG A 76 35.11 4.12 -5.75
CA ARG A 76 35.53 4.81 -4.53
C ARG A 76 34.66 4.42 -3.33
N LYS A 77 33.33 4.48 -3.50
CA LYS A 77 32.38 4.11 -2.45
C LYS A 77 32.55 2.65 -2.00
N LEU A 78 32.72 1.72 -2.95
CA LEU A 78 32.96 0.32 -2.66
C LEU A 78 34.24 0.14 -1.81
N LEU A 79 35.33 0.80 -2.18
CA LEU A 79 36.59 0.74 -1.47
C LEU A 79 36.48 1.36 -0.07
N ASP A 80 35.84 2.53 0.07
CA ASP A 80 35.61 3.19 1.36
C ASP A 80 34.80 2.31 2.34
N GLU A 81 33.84 1.54 1.83
CA GLU A 81 32.96 0.68 2.64
C GLU A 81 33.59 -0.68 3.00
N HIS A 82 34.45 -1.23 2.13
CA HIS A 82 34.88 -2.62 2.24
C HIS A 82 36.37 -2.84 2.47
N LEU A 83 37.25 -1.84 2.24
CA LEU A 83 38.66 -2.00 2.59
C LEU A 83 38.81 -2.13 4.10
N ASP A 84 39.58 -3.12 4.54
CA ASP A 84 39.82 -3.34 5.97
C ASP A 84 40.50 -2.14 6.61
N ILE A 85 41.47 -1.51 5.95
CA ILE A 85 42.12 -0.31 6.45
C ILE A 85 41.13 0.83 6.70
N ALA A 86 40.11 1.02 5.87
CA ALA A 86 39.06 2.03 6.05
C ALA A 86 38.07 1.64 7.17
N ARG A 87 37.72 0.36 7.28
CA ARG A 87 36.82 -0.17 8.32
C ARG A 87 37.45 -0.11 9.71
N PHE A 88 38.72 -0.48 9.83
CA PHE A 88 39.43 -0.48 11.09
C PHE A 88 39.87 0.92 11.55
N ALA A 89 39.92 1.91 10.66
CA ALA A 89 40.22 3.31 11.02
C ALA A 89 39.31 3.89 12.11
N LYS A 90 38.13 3.31 12.28
CA LYS A 90 37.14 3.70 13.30
C LYS A 90 37.38 3.06 14.68
N ARG A 91 38.36 2.18 14.81
CA ARG A 91 38.73 1.50 16.07
C ARG A 91 39.88 2.21 16.77
N PRO A 92 39.80 2.44 18.09
CA PRO A 92 40.85 3.16 18.84
C PRO A 92 42.04 2.29 19.28
N ASP A 93 41.95 0.96 19.12
CA ASP A 93 42.82 -0.05 19.75
C ASP A 93 43.69 -0.83 18.76
N ILE A 94 44.07 -0.23 17.63
CA ILE A 94 44.90 -0.88 16.61
C ILE A 94 46.37 -0.75 16.97
N SER A 95 47.09 -1.89 17.10
CA SER A 95 48.54 -1.94 17.28
C SER A 95 49.29 -1.54 16.01
N ASP A 96 50.57 -1.12 16.17
CA ASP A 96 51.41 -0.78 15.01
C ASP A 96 51.61 -1.99 14.06
N ASP A 97 51.75 -3.20 14.59
CA ASP A 97 51.87 -4.43 13.78
C ASP A 97 50.60 -4.69 12.97
N GLN A 98 49.43 -4.47 13.58
CA GLN A 98 48.13 -4.60 12.88
C GLN A 98 47.98 -3.53 11.79
N PHE A 99 48.43 -2.31 12.06
CA PHE A 99 48.41 -1.23 11.09
C PHE A 99 49.33 -1.55 9.90
N GLU A 100 50.56 -2.03 10.12
CA GLU A 100 51.47 -2.43 9.04
C GLU A 100 50.93 -3.59 8.22
N PHE A 101 50.29 -4.57 8.88
CA PHE A 101 49.59 -5.66 8.17
C PHE A 101 48.49 -5.11 7.25
N LEU A 102 47.66 -4.18 7.76
CA LEU A 102 46.59 -3.57 6.97
C LEU A 102 47.14 -2.82 5.75
N ILE A 103 48.22 -2.04 5.92
CA ILE A 103 48.89 -1.32 4.83
C ILE A 103 49.39 -2.31 3.76
N THR A 104 50.05 -3.38 4.19
CA THR A 104 50.63 -4.38 3.28
C THR A 104 49.53 -5.16 2.53
N ALA A 105 48.40 -5.42 3.17
CA ALA A 105 47.28 -6.15 2.58
C ALA A 105 46.39 -5.27 1.64
N THR A 106 46.40 -3.95 1.85
CA THR A 106 45.53 -3.00 1.12
C THR A 106 45.65 -3.11 -0.39
N PRO A 107 46.84 -3.16 -1.04
CA PRO A 107 46.91 -3.23 -2.50
C PRO A 107 46.25 -4.50 -3.09
N GLN A 108 46.32 -5.63 -2.39
CA GLN A 108 45.68 -6.86 -2.85
C GLN A 108 44.15 -6.77 -2.66
N GLN A 109 43.69 -6.28 -1.52
CA GLN A 109 42.27 -6.07 -1.28
C GLN A 109 41.64 -5.10 -2.30
N VAL A 110 42.36 -4.02 -2.66
CA VAL A 110 41.88 -3.11 -3.73
C VAL A 110 41.76 -3.85 -5.06
N ARG A 111 42.75 -4.68 -5.43
CA ARG A 111 42.68 -5.48 -6.68
C ARG A 111 41.47 -6.42 -6.66
N ASP A 112 41.27 -7.12 -5.55
CA ASP A 112 40.16 -8.07 -5.41
C ASP A 112 38.80 -7.38 -5.48
N LEU A 113 38.64 -6.24 -4.78
CA LEU A 113 37.42 -5.44 -4.82
C LEU A 113 37.19 -4.79 -6.20
N ALA A 114 38.23 -4.24 -6.83
CA ALA A 114 38.15 -3.65 -8.16
C ALA A 114 37.77 -4.70 -9.22
N ALA A 115 38.27 -5.93 -9.10
CA ALA A 115 37.92 -7.04 -9.99
C ALA A 115 36.42 -7.37 -9.93
N THR A 116 35.76 -7.22 -8.77
CA THR A 116 34.29 -7.41 -8.69
C THR A 116 33.50 -6.39 -9.52
N GLN A 117 34.11 -5.25 -9.82
CA GLN A 117 33.53 -4.19 -10.67
C GLN A 117 34.08 -4.21 -12.11
N GLY A 118 34.78 -5.28 -12.50
CA GLY A 118 35.32 -5.45 -13.85
C GLY A 118 36.67 -4.76 -14.11
N TYR A 119 37.35 -4.25 -13.07
CA TYR A 119 38.68 -3.65 -13.18
C TYR A 119 39.74 -4.67 -12.76
N PHE A 120 40.38 -5.33 -13.72
CA PHE A 120 41.33 -6.42 -13.45
C PHE A 120 42.80 -6.00 -13.47
N THR A 121 43.09 -4.76 -13.87
CA THR A 121 44.46 -4.23 -13.96
C THR A 121 44.62 -2.91 -13.18
N PRO A 122 44.10 -2.79 -11.94
CA PRO A 122 44.22 -1.55 -11.20
C PRO A 122 45.64 -1.32 -10.73
N VAL A 123 46.12 -0.08 -10.84
CA VAL A 123 47.38 0.39 -10.24
C VAL A 123 47.06 1.03 -8.90
N VAL A 124 47.62 0.46 -7.84
CA VAL A 124 47.37 0.88 -6.46
C VAL A 124 48.64 1.49 -5.85
N ARG A 125 48.51 2.68 -5.26
CA ARG A 125 49.54 3.32 -4.48
C ARG A 125 49.00 3.64 -3.10
N THR A 126 49.74 3.25 -2.07
CA THR A 126 49.43 3.54 -0.66
C THR A 126 50.49 4.45 -0.09
N ASP A 127 50.14 5.65 0.33
CA ASP A 127 51.03 6.63 0.94
C ASP A 127 50.61 6.86 2.40
N VAL A 128 51.59 6.87 3.30
CA VAL A 128 51.37 7.06 4.74
C VAL A 128 52.14 8.29 5.19
N ARG A 129 51.45 9.29 5.72
CA ARG A 129 52.05 10.53 6.29
C ARG A 129 51.61 10.70 7.72
N THR A 130 52.50 11.14 8.57
CA THR A 130 52.20 11.51 9.95
C THR A 130 52.06 13.02 10.06
N VAL A 131 50.85 13.47 10.43
CA VAL A 131 50.55 14.89 10.66
C VAL A 131 49.96 15.02 12.06
N ASP A 132 50.50 15.90 12.89
CA ASP A 132 50.06 16.14 14.28
C ASP A 132 49.88 14.84 15.09
N ASN A 133 50.86 13.94 15.01
CA ASN A 133 50.86 12.61 15.65
C ASN A 133 49.75 11.65 15.21
N THR A 134 49.03 11.93 14.11
CA THR A 134 48.02 11.05 13.51
C THR A 134 48.55 10.53 12.17
N LYS A 135 48.46 9.22 11.95
CA LYS A 135 48.82 8.60 10.68
C LYS A 135 47.69 8.87 9.66
N HIS A 136 48.02 9.45 8.52
CA HIS A 136 47.13 9.66 7.39
C HIS A 136 47.54 8.70 6.27
N VAL A 137 46.62 7.86 5.87
CA VAL A 137 46.80 6.90 4.79
C VAL A 137 45.99 7.35 3.57
N THR A 138 46.67 7.58 2.46
CA THR A 138 46.04 7.87 1.17
C THR A 138 46.19 6.64 0.30
N VAL A 139 45.03 6.07 -0.14
CA VAL A 139 44.97 4.94 -1.07
C VAL A 139 44.53 5.48 -2.42
N SER A 140 45.48 5.71 -3.33
CA SER A 140 45.22 6.20 -4.69
C SER A 140 45.11 5.03 -5.64
N VAL A 141 43.99 4.92 -6.36
CA VAL A 141 43.65 3.81 -7.26
C VAL A 141 43.35 4.33 -8.66
N ASP A 142 44.21 3.97 -9.59
CA ASP A 142 43.91 4.06 -11.01
C ASP A 142 43.32 2.69 -11.44
N PRO A 143 42.01 2.60 -11.73
CA PRO A 143 41.34 1.33 -12.02
C PRO A 143 41.76 0.72 -13.35
N GLY A 144 42.30 1.53 -14.28
CA GLY A 144 42.49 1.13 -15.67
C GLY A 144 41.18 1.00 -16.42
N PRO A 145 41.20 0.43 -17.63
CA PRO A 145 40.00 0.20 -18.42
C PRO A 145 39.09 -0.86 -17.78
N GLN A 146 37.78 -0.60 -17.80
CA GLN A 146 36.78 -1.57 -17.37
C GLN A 146 36.62 -2.66 -18.44
N THR A 147 36.56 -3.90 -17.99
CA THR A 147 36.34 -5.07 -18.87
C THR A 147 34.94 -5.02 -19.45
N THR A 148 34.84 -5.28 -20.76
CA THR A 148 33.57 -5.37 -21.49
C THR A 148 33.25 -6.82 -21.87
N ILE A 149 31.97 -7.15 -22.01
CA ILE A 149 31.51 -8.46 -22.41
C ILE A 149 31.65 -8.61 -23.92
N ASN A 150 32.52 -9.50 -24.37
CA ASN A 150 32.77 -9.78 -25.79
C ASN A 150 31.77 -10.78 -26.36
N SER A 151 31.41 -11.81 -25.57
CA SER A 151 30.47 -12.84 -26.03
C SER A 151 29.71 -13.47 -24.88
N ILE A 152 28.44 -13.86 -25.16
CA ILE A 152 27.56 -14.53 -24.21
C ILE A 152 27.03 -15.82 -24.83
N SER A 153 27.27 -16.96 -24.17
CA SER A 153 26.74 -18.26 -24.55
C SER A 153 25.77 -18.80 -23.51
N LEU A 154 24.48 -18.78 -23.82
CA LEU A 154 23.42 -19.37 -23.00
C LEU A 154 22.98 -20.69 -23.60
N SER A 155 23.15 -21.79 -22.86
CA SER A 155 22.76 -23.14 -23.27
C SER A 155 21.79 -23.74 -22.27
N PHE A 156 20.84 -24.51 -22.77
CA PHE A 156 19.86 -25.22 -21.97
C PHE A 156 19.94 -26.71 -22.22
N ARG A 157 19.61 -27.51 -21.19
CA ARG A 157 19.55 -28.95 -21.23
C ARG A 157 18.26 -29.45 -20.60
N GLY A 158 17.81 -30.62 -21.03
CA GLY A 158 16.65 -31.31 -20.49
C GLY A 158 15.35 -31.01 -21.25
N PRO A 159 14.20 -31.41 -20.69
CA PRO A 159 12.90 -31.38 -21.36
C PRO A 159 12.44 -29.99 -21.83
N VAL A 160 12.95 -28.89 -21.28
CA VAL A 160 12.58 -27.52 -21.69
C VAL A 160 12.79 -27.28 -23.19
N LEU A 161 13.78 -27.94 -23.81
CA LEU A 161 14.08 -27.76 -25.23
C LEU A 161 12.98 -28.31 -26.15
N THR A 162 12.25 -29.32 -25.70
CA THR A 162 11.25 -30.04 -26.51
C THR A 162 9.82 -29.81 -26.01
N GLU A 163 9.64 -29.66 -24.68
CA GLU A 163 8.31 -29.58 -24.09
C GLU A 163 7.79 -28.13 -23.92
N ASP A 164 8.68 -27.17 -23.68
CA ASP A 164 8.28 -25.77 -23.46
C ASP A 164 9.32 -24.76 -23.98
N PRO A 165 9.45 -24.61 -25.32
CA PRO A 165 10.36 -23.60 -25.91
C PRO A 165 10.02 -22.16 -25.49
N ALA A 166 8.76 -21.89 -25.09
CA ALA A 166 8.35 -20.57 -24.62
C ALA A 166 9.01 -20.24 -23.27
N GLN A 167 9.14 -21.24 -22.38
CA GLN A 167 9.82 -21.09 -21.10
C GLN A 167 11.33 -20.92 -21.28
N GLU A 168 11.94 -21.63 -22.23
CA GLU A 168 13.34 -21.41 -22.60
C GLU A 168 13.57 -19.97 -23.08
N ASN A 169 12.72 -19.47 -23.98
CA ASN A 169 12.81 -18.11 -24.47
C ASN A 169 12.61 -17.08 -23.35
N ALA A 170 11.67 -17.33 -22.41
CA ALA A 170 11.48 -16.47 -21.24
C ALA A 170 12.74 -16.41 -20.36
N ALA A 171 13.40 -17.55 -20.15
CA ALA A 171 14.66 -17.61 -19.41
C ALA A 171 15.81 -16.89 -20.14
N ARG A 172 15.89 -17.01 -21.47
CA ARG A 172 16.86 -16.24 -22.29
C ARG A 172 16.63 -14.74 -22.19
N PHE A 173 15.38 -14.32 -22.31
CA PHE A 173 15.01 -12.91 -22.23
C PHE A 173 15.24 -12.29 -20.83
N ALA A 174 15.11 -13.10 -19.78
CA ALA A 174 15.37 -12.67 -18.41
C ALA A 174 16.86 -12.44 -18.09
N PHE A 175 17.76 -12.94 -18.94
CA PHE A 175 19.19 -12.69 -18.80
C PHE A 175 19.51 -11.26 -19.24
N SER A 176 19.89 -10.42 -18.29
CA SER A 176 19.92 -8.96 -18.45
C SER A 176 21.18 -8.39 -19.07
N LEU A 177 22.25 -9.18 -19.21
CA LEU A 177 23.53 -8.73 -19.79
C LEU A 177 23.56 -8.93 -21.32
N HIS A 178 24.24 -8.01 -22.00
CA HIS A 178 24.42 -8.01 -23.46
C HIS A 178 25.90 -7.88 -23.83
N GLU A 179 26.22 -8.26 -25.05
CA GLU A 179 27.55 -8.03 -25.62
C GLU A 179 27.80 -6.52 -25.73
N GLY A 180 28.97 -6.08 -25.28
CA GLY A 180 29.34 -4.68 -25.17
C GLY A 180 29.09 -4.05 -23.81
N ASP A 181 28.30 -4.67 -22.92
CA ASP A 181 28.08 -4.18 -21.56
C ASP A 181 29.37 -4.28 -20.73
N ALA A 182 29.49 -3.38 -19.75
CA ALA A 182 30.56 -3.48 -18.77
C ALA A 182 30.35 -4.71 -17.87
N PHE A 183 31.41 -5.44 -17.60
CA PHE A 183 31.36 -6.60 -16.72
C PHE A 183 31.40 -6.17 -15.25
N SER A 184 30.52 -6.74 -14.43
CA SER A 184 30.66 -6.80 -12.97
C SER A 184 30.24 -8.15 -12.44
N GLN A 185 30.80 -8.59 -11.30
CA GLN A 185 30.42 -9.83 -10.65
C GLN A 185 28.95 -9.81 -10.20
N GLY A 186 28.48 -8.67 -9.70
CA GLY A 186 27.08 -8.48 -9.27
C GLY A 186 26.11 -8.67 -10.43
N ASP A 187 26.31 -7.95 -11.52
CA ASP A 187 25.43 -8.04 -12.70
C ASP A 187 25.45 -9.43 -13.32
N TRP A 188 26.63 -10.11 -13.29
CA TRP A 188 26.78 -11.50 -13.73
C TRP A 188 25.96 -12.46 -12.88
N ASP A 189 26.02 -12.34 -11.54
CA ASP A 189 25.25 -13.18 -10.63
C ASP A 189 23.75 -12.90 -10.74
N ASP A 190 23.36 -11.63 -10.87
CA ASP A 190 21.97 -11.21 -11.05
C ASP A 190 21.39 -11.73 -12.36
N ALA A 191 22.12 -11.63 -13.47
CA ALA A 191 21.68 -12.12 -14.77
C ALA A 191 21.47 -13.64 -14.79
N LYS A 192 22.42 -14.41 -14.21
CA LYS A 192 22.29 -15.87 -14.07
C LYS A 192 21.06 -16.25 -13.23
N ASN A 193 20.89 -15.59 -12.09
CA ASN A 193 19.79 -15.86 -11.17
C ASN A 193 18.44 -15.44 -11.75
N ALA A 194 18.37 -14.33 -12.49
CA ALA A 194 17.14 -13.89 -13.17
C ALA A 194 16.69 -14.91 -14.22
N SER A 195 17.63 -15.39 -15.04
CA SER A 195 17.37 -16.45 -16.03
C SER A 195 16.94 -17.77 -15.37
N LEU A 196 17.62 -18.20 -14.29
CA LEU A 196 17.25 -19.39 -13.52
C LEU A 196 15.85 -19.26 -12.92
N LYS A 197 15.53 -18.13 -12.27
CA LYS A 197 14.20 -17.85 -11.70
C LYS A 197 13.11 -17.87 -12.78
N ALA A 198 13.39 -17.32 -13.96
CA ALA A 198 12.46 -17.38 -15.08
C ALA A 198 12.23 -18.82 -15.54
N LEU A 199 13.26 -19.66 -15.57
CA LEU A 199 13.13 -21.09 -15.89
C LEU A 199 12.35 -21.85 -14.83
N GLN A 200 12.56 -21.53 -13.54
CA GLN A 200 11.86 -22.13 -12.40
C GLN A 200 10.43 -21.62 -12.21
N ALA A 201 10.04 -20.54 -12.87
CA ALA A 201 8.73 -19.92 -12.65
C ALA A 201 7.56 -20.82 -13.01
N ARG A 202 7.77 -21.77 -13.92
CA ARG A 202 6.75 -22.71 -14.38
C ARG A 202 7.39 -24.03 -14.79
N ARG A 203 6.73 -25.14 -14.53
CA ARG A 203 7.14 -26.52 -14.86
C ARG A 203 8.40 -27.01 -14.16
N TYR A 204 9.50 -26.28 -14.25
CA TYR A 204 10.85 -26.76 -13.95
C TYR A 204 11.35 -26.24 -12.59
N LEU A 205 10.61 -26.50 -11.51
CA LEU A 205 10.95 -26.06 -10.16
C LEU A 205 12.36 -26.49 -9.74
N GLY A 206 12.76 -27.70 -10.12
CA GLY A 206 14.09 -28.28 -9.84
C GLY A 206 15.20 -27.81 -10.79
N ALA A 207 14.95 -26.81 -11.65
CA ALA A 207 15.98 -26.29 -12.54
C ALA A 207 17.16 -25.69 -11.78
N LYS A 208 18.36 -25.85 -12.34
CA LYS A 208 19.60 -25.37 -11.72
C LYS A 208 20.60 -24.88 -12.78
N ILE A 209 21.57 -24.11 -12.34
CA ILE A 209 22.75 -23.81 -13.14
C ILE A 209 23.64 -25.05 -13.11
N TYR A 210 23.82 -25.71 -14.26
CA TYR A 210 24.68 -26.87 -14.40
C TYR A 210 26.15 -26.46 -14.43
N HIS A 211 26.47 -25.40 -15.18
CA HIS A 211 27.81 -24.83 -15.29
C HIS A 211 27.73 -23.33 -15.58
N SER A 212 28.61 -22.54 -14.99
CA SER A 212 28.78 -21.14 -15.34
C SER A 212 30.23 -20.72 -15.25
N GLU A 213 30.70 -19.99 -16.25
CA GLU A 213 32.09 -19.53 -16.34
C GLU A 213 32.09 -18.09 -16.89
N ALA A 214 32.85 -17.23 -16.25
CA ALA A 214 33.21 -15.91 -16.77
C ALA A 214 34.75 -15.93 -16.98
N ARG A 215 35.16 -15.97 -18.23
CA ARG A 215 36.61 -15.97 -18.61
C ARG A 215 36.99 -14.56 -19.02
N VAL A 216 37.83 -13.94 -18.22
CA VAL A 216 38.33 -12.59 -18.45
C VAL A 216 39.77 -12.64 -18.97
N ASP A 217 40.05 -11.91 -20.06
CA ASP A 217 41.43 -11.61 -20.52
C ASP A 217 41.82 -10.20 -20.09
N PRO A 218 42.70 -10.05 -19.06
CA PRO A 218 43.10 -8.73 -18.58
C PRO A 218 43.91 -7.90 -19.60
N ARG A 219 44.44 -8.50 -20.65
CA ARG A 219 45.23 -7.80 -21.68
C ARG A 219 44.35 -7.13 -22.72
N THR A 220 43.25 -7.80 -23.10
CA THR A 220 42.28 -7.24 -24.06
C THR A 220 41.13 -6.52 -23.38
N HIS A 221 41.01 -6.65 -22.06
CA HIS A 221 39.89 -6.14 -21.25
C HIS A 221 38.52 -6.68 -21.74
N GLU A 222 38.50 -7.95 -22.10
CA GLU A 222 37.33 -8.64 -22.61
C GLU A 222 36.92 -9.81 -21.71
N ALA A 223 35.59 -9.99 -21.53
CA ALA A 223 35.03 -11.14 -20.83
C ALA A 223 34.20 -12.00 -21.80
N LYS A 224 34.34 -13.32 -21.68
CA LYS A 224 33.49 -14.31 -22.34
C LYS A 224 32.68 -15.02 -21.29
N LEU A 225 31.35 -14.94 -21.41
CA LEU A 225 30.41 -15.49 -20.45
C LEU A 225 29.77 -16.76 -21.01
N SER A 226 29.71 -17.80 -20.20
CA SER A 226 29.06 -19.06 -20.55
C SER A 226 28.22 -19.57 -19.41
N VAL A 227 26.96 -19.90 -19.66
CA VAL A 227 26.05 -20.52 -18.70
C VAL A 227 25.31 -21.66 -19.33
N VAL A 228 25.25 -22.77 -18.62
CA VAL A 228 24.47 -23.95 -18.97
C VAL A 228 23.42 -24.18 -17.90
N TYR A 229 22.15 -24.09 -18.26
CA TYR A 229 21.04 -24.43 -17.39
C TYR A 229 20.55 -25.85 -17.64
N GLU A 230 20.17 -26.54 -16.58
CA GLU A 230 19.51 -27.85 -16.63
C GLU A 230 18.08 -27.67 -16.09
N SER A 231 17.06 -27.94 -16.92
CA SER A 231 15.67 -27.75 -16.53
C SER A 231 15.19 -28.77 -15.47
N GLY A 232 15.76 -29.98 -15.49
CA GLY A 232 15.18 -31.09 -14.74
C GLY A 232 13.80 -31.50 -15.28
N PRO A 233 13.08 -32.38 -14.58
CA PRO A 233 11.77 -32.87 -14.99
C PRO A 233 10.67 -31.80 -14.82
N THR A 234 9.52 -32.04 -15.46
CA THR A 234 8.28 -31.26 -15.23
C THR A 234 7.68 -31.62 -13.88
N PHE A 235 7.44 -30.61 -13.04
CA PHE A 235 6.79 -30.76 -11.74
C PHE A 235 5.28 -30.59 -11.85
N THR A 236 4.52 -31.43 -11.14
CA THR A 236 3.08 -31.27 -10.92
C THR A 236 2.79 -31.08 -9.44
N MET A 237 1.82 -30.24 -9.13
CA MET A 237 1.45 -29.91 -7.76
C MET A 237 0.56 -31.00 -7.15
N GLY A 238 0.88 -31.40 -5.93
CA GLY A 238 0.16 -32.37 -5.14
C GLY A 238 -0.86 -31.73 -4.19
N LYS A 239 -1.17 -32.44 -3.11
CA LYS A 239 -2.07 -31.95 -2.06
C LYS A 239 -1.39 -30.86 -1.23
N LEU A 240 -2.23 -29.97 -0.66
CA LEU A 240 -1.74 -29.06 0.37
C LEU A 240 -1.44 -29.84 1.66
N ASP A 241 -0.28 -29.55 2.25
CA ASP A 241 0.10 -29.98 3.59
C ASP A 241 0.10 -28.73 4.47
N VAL A 242 -0.97 -28.57 5.27
CA VAL A 242 -1.23 -27.35 6.03
C VAL A 242 -0.77 -27.51 7.47
N SER A 243 -0.01 -26.56 7.97
CA SER A 243 0.48 -26.53 9.33
C SER A 243 0.30 -25.16 10.00
N GLY A 244 0.14 -25.16 11.34
CA GLY A 244 -0.03 -23.94 12.12
C GLY A 244 -1.47 -23.52 12.38
N THR A 245 -2.46 -24.22 11.83
CA THR A 245 -3.89 -24.03 12.11
C THR A 245 -4.25 -24.61 13.48
N ARG A 246 -4.69 -23.77 14.42
CA ARG A 246 -5.12 -24.14 15.78
C ARG A 246 -6.42 -23.48 16.19
N ARG A 247 -6.64 -22.23 15.76
CA ARG A 247 -7.79 -21.39 16.11
C ARG A 247 -8.87 -21.42 15.07
N TYR A 248 -8.47 -21.54 13.81
CA TYR A 248 -9.38 -21.45 12.67
C TYR A 248 -9.37 -22.75 11.87
N PRO A 249 -10.52 -23.13 11.26
CA PRO A 249 -10.61 -24.35 10.47
C PRO A 249 -9.65 -24.34 9.27
N GLU A 250 -8.98 -25.45 9.03
CA GLU A 250 -8.11 -25.66 7.86
C GLU A 250 -8.87 -25.51 6.53
N GLN A 251 -10.18 -25.79 6.53
CA GLN A 251 -11.06 -25.60 5.39
C GLN A 251 -10.99 -24.18 4.78
N ILE A 252 -10.59 -23.17 5.55
CA ILE A 252 -10.38 -21.80 5.05
C ILE A 252 -9.23 -21.79 4.05
N VAL A 253 -8.15 -22.53 4.30
CA VAL A 253 -7.01 -22.65 3.39
C VAL A 253 -7.43 -23.34 2.10
N GLU A 254 -8.16 -24.45 2.21
CA GLU A 254 -8.67 -25.20 1.07
C GLU A 254 -9.62 -24.38 0.19
N ASN A 255 -10.52 -23.60 0.80
CA ASN A 255 -11.52 -22.80 0.09
C ASN A 255 -10.93 -21.65 -0.74
N VAL A 256 -9.76 -21.14 -0.36
CA VAL A 256 -9.06 -20.08 -1.11
C VAL A 256 -7.99 -20.64 -2.05
N ASN A 257 -7.76 -21.93 -2.03
CA ASN A 257 -6.75 -22.59 -2.84
C ASN A 257 -7.09 -22.54 -4.34
N PRO A 258 -6.22 -21.93 -5.19
CA PRO A 258 -6.38 -21.92 -6.64
C PRO A 258 -5.73 -23.14 -7.33
N ILE A 259 -5.10 -24.04 -6.56
CA ILE A 259 -4.28 -25.15 -7.05
C ILE A 259 -5.10 -26.44 -6.98
N SER A 260 -5.06 -27.21 -8.06
CA SER A 260 -5.61 -28.58 -8.10
C SER A 260 -4.49 -29.60 -8.15
N VAL A 261 -4.69 -30.77 -7.55
CA VAL A 261 -3.75 -31.89 -7.65
C VAL A 261 -3.56 -32.27 -9.11
N GLY A 262 -2.31 -32.45 -9.54
CA GLY A 262 -1.94 -32.73 -10.94
C GLY A 262 -1.75 -31.48 -11.81
N ASP A 263 -2.07 -30.26 -11.31
CA ASP A 263 -1.74 -29.03 -12.02
C ASP A 263 -0.23 -28.91 -12.22
N ILE A 264 0.18 -28.44 -13.38
CA ILE A 264 1.60 -28.11 -13.64
C ILE A 264 2.04 -27.04 -12.65
N TYR A 265 3.23 -27.20 -12.07
CA TYR A 265 3.80 -26.21 -11.18
C TYR A 265 3.85 -24.83 -11.84
N ASP A 266 3.39 -23.82 -11.11
CA ASP A 266 3.38 -22.40 -11.51
C ASP A 266 3.53 -21.52 -10.27
N VAL A 267 4.62 -20.77 -10.18
CA VAL A 267 4.91 -19.86 -9.07
C VAL A 267 3.83 -18.78 -8.89
N GLN A 268 3.15 -18.40 -9.98
CA GLN A 268 2.08 -17.41 -9.88
C GLN A 268 0.88 -17.95 -9.10
N ARG A 269 0.55 -19.25 -9.25
CA ARG A 269 -0.52 -19.88 -8.45
C ARG A 269 -0.13 -20.02 -6.98
N ILE A 270 1.13 -20.31 -6.69
CA ILE A 270 1.66 -20.35 -5.31
C ILE A 270 1.57 -18.94 -4.69
N THR A 271 2.01 -17.92 -5.40
CA THR A 271 1.93 -16.52 -4.96
C THR A 271 0.48 -16.08 -4.77
N GLU A 272 -0.42 -16.51 -5.66
CA GLU A 272 -1.86 -16.22 -5.54
C GLU A 272 -2.45 -16.88 -4.28
N LEU A 273 -2.13 -18.15 -4.00
CA LEU A 273 -2.54 -18.82 -2.77
C LEU A 273 -2.04 -18.06 -1.53
N GLN A 274 -0.75 -17.73 -1.51
CA GLN A 274 -0.16 -16.97 -0.41
C GLN A 274 -0.87 -15.63 -0.18
N ARG A 275 -1.11 -14.90 -1.24
CA ARG A 275 -1.81 -13.61 -1.19
C ARG A 275 -3.28 -13.76 -0.75
N GLN A 276 -3.99 -14.77 -1.26
CA GLN A 276 -5.37 -15.07 -0.86
C GLN A 276 -5.46 -15.32 0.64
N LEU A 277 -4.53 -16.12 1.19
CA LEU A 277 -4.46 -16.40 2.61
C LEU A 277 -4.11 -15.16 3.44
N GLN A 278 -3.14 -14.36 3.00
CA GLN A 278 -2.75 -13.11 3.66
C GLN A 278 -3.86 -12.05 3.65
N ASN A 279 -4.72 -12.06 2.64
CA ASN A 279 -5.88 -11.16 2.57
C ASN A 279 -7.05 -11.60 3.49
N THR A 280 -6.98 -12.79 4.07
CA THR A 280 -7.96 -13.20 5.09
C THR A 280 -7.64 -12.54 6.43
N PRO A 281 -8.63 -12.30 7.29
CA PRO A 281 -8.38 -11.73 8.61
C PRO A 281 -7.76 -12.71 9.62
N TYR A 282 -7.51 -13.96 9.22
CA TYR A 282 -7.15 -15.05 10.14
C TYR A 282 -5.65 -15.24 10.32
N TYR A 283 -4.83 -14.90 9.30
CA TYR A 283 -3.41 -15.25 9.27
C TYR A 283 -2.51 -14.02 9.28
N ALA A 284 -1.59 -13.99 10.26
CA ALA A 284 -0.59 -12.93 10.43
C ALA A 284 0.59 -13.11 9.48
N SER A 285 0.96 -14.36 9.20
CA SER A 285 1.98 -14.70 8.22
C SER A 285 1.64 -16.01 7.52
N VAL A 286 2.05 -16.11 6.27
CA VAL A 286 1.87 -17.29 5.42
C VAL A 286 3.18 -17.54 4.69
N ALA A 287 3.75 -18.74 4.85
CA ALA A 287 4.88 -19.24 4.10
C ALA A 287 4.43 -20.47 3.31
N ILE A 288 4.74 -20.49 2.03
CA ILE A 288 4.43 -21.62 1.16
C ILE A 288 5.73 -22.09 0.52
N ASP A 289 5.97 -23.39 0.60
CA ASP A 289 7.11 -24.06 0.02
C ASP A 289 6.64 -25.27 -0.79
N VAL A 290 7.40 -25.64 -1.81
CA VAL A 290 7.13 -26.82 -2.65
C VAL A 290 8.43 -27.59 -2.78
N ASP A 291 8.40 -28.88 -2.51
CA ASP A 291 9.58 -29.72 -2.63
C ASP A 291 10.15 -29.68 -4.05
N SER A 292 11.45 -29.40 -4.17
CA SER A 292 12.14 -29.29 -5.46
C SER A 292 12.98 -30.54 -5.82
N ASP A 293 12.71 -31.70 -5.17
CA ASP A 293 13.44 -32.95 -5.43
C ASP A 293 13.11 -33.48 -6.82
N PRO A 294 14.08 -33.49 -7.75
CA PRO A 294 13.89 -34.00 -9.11
C PRO A 294 13.54 -35.50 -9.19
N ALA A 295 13.77 -36.26 -8.10
CA ALA A 295 13.40 -37.68 -8.03
C ALA A 295 11.90 -37.89 -7.79
N LYS A 296 11.16 -36.85 -7.35
CA LYS A 296 9.72 -36.91 -7.02
C LYS A 296 8.95 -35.74 -7.64
N PRO A 297 8.95 -35.60 -8.97
CA PRO A 297 8.39 -34.40 -9.60
C PRO A 297 6.86 -34.45 -9.77
N VAL A 298 6.24 -35.63 -9.56
CA VAL A 298 4.78 -35.82 -9.75
C VAL A 298 4.07 -35.73 -8.41
N ASP A 299 2.94 -34.98 -8.40
CA ASP A 299 2.11 -34.76 -7.21
C ASP A 299 2.91 -34.25 -6.00
N THR A 300 3.81 -33.31 -6.27
CA THR A 300 4.70 -32.74 -5.27
C THR A 300 3.92 -32.00 -4.20
N PRO A 301 4.08 -32.31 -2.89
CA PRO A 301 3.36 -31.67 -1.83
C PRO A 301 3.61 -30.15 -1.79
N VAL A 302 2.54 -29.38 -1.54
CA VAL A 302 2.61 -27.93 -1.32
C VAL A 302 2.47 -27.66 0.18
N HIS A 303 3.59 -27.33 0.83
CA HIS A 303 3.63 -27.08 2.27
C HIS A 303 3.19 -25.66 2.58
N VAL A 304 2.07 -25.51 3.30
CA VAL A 304 1.50 -24.24 3.71
C VAL A 304 1.65 -24.08 5.21
N LYS A 305 2.53 -23.19 5.63
CA LYS A 305 2.73 -22.86 7.05
C LYS A 305 2.10 -21.51 7.36
N VAL A 306 1.13 -21.50 8.29
CA VAL A 306 0.43 -20.28 8.70
C VAL A 306 0.71 -19.94 10.17
N SER A 307 0.70 -18.63 10.45
CA SER A 307 0.66 -18.10 11.82
C SER A 307 -0.64 -17.32 11.99
N GLU A 308 -1.42 -17.67 13.00
CA GLU A 308 -2.77 -17.15 13.17
C GLU A 308 -2.82 -15.88 14.00
N TYR A 309 -3.70 -14.94 13.62
CA TYR A 309 -4.08 -13.82 14.46
C TYR A 309 -4.87 -14.30 15.70
N PRO A 310 -4.83 -13.56 16.82
CA PRO A 310 -5.74 -13.75 17.93
C PRO A 310 -7.19 -13.47 17.49
N TYR A 311 -8.17 -13.96 18.27
CA TYR A 311 -9.59 -13.74 17.95
C TYR A 311 -10.00 -12.26 17.94
N ASN A 312 -9.33 -11.42 18.72
CA ASN A 312 -9.65 -10.01 18.85
C ASN A 312 -8.59 -9.18 18.12
N SER A 313 -9.04 -8.20 17.35
CA SER A 313 -8.19 -7.21 16.68
C SER A 313 -8.77 -5.82 16.87
N ILE A 314 -7.93 -4.86 17.24
CA ILE A 314 -8.28 -3.46 17.35
C ILE A 314 -7.36 -2.69 16.41
N ARG A 315 -7.94 -1.81 15.61
CA ARG A 315 -7.21 -0.89 14.74
C ARG A 315 -7.69 0.52 15.01
N GLY A 316 -6.81 1.48 14.91
CA GLY A 316 -7.15 2.89 15.10
C GLY A 316 -6.30 3.78 14.21
N GLY A 317 -6.82 4.94 13.87
CA GLY A 317 -6.12 5.90 13.04
C GLY A 317 -6.55 7.32 13.30
N VAL A 318 -5.65 8.26 13.04
CA VAL A 318 -5.91 9.68 13.08
C VAL A 318 -5.41 10.32 11.79
N GLY A 319 -6.05 11.38 11.35
CA GLY A 319 -5.66 12.06 10.13
C GLY A 319 -6.17 13.50 10.10
N TYR A 320 -5.80 14.21 9.05
CA TYR A 320 -6.28 15.55 8.78
C TYR A 320 -6.38 15.80 7.29
N SER A 321 -7.45 16.40 6.85
CA SER A 321 -7.56 16.96 5.51
C SER A 321 -8.27 18.32 5.55
N THR A 322 -7.98 19.18 4.59
CA THR A 322 -8.66 20.47 4.48
C THR A 322 -10.15 20.33 4.14
N ASP A 323 -10.52 19.22 3.51
CA ASP A 323 -11.93 18.95 3.14
C ASP A 323 -12.77 18.52 4.35
N ASN A 324 -12.21 17.67 5.22
CA ASN A 324 -12.97 17.00 6.29
C ASN A 324 -12.50 17.39 7.71
N GLY A 325 -11.43 18.20 7.83
CA GLY A 325 -10.84 18.53 9.12
C GLY A 325 -10.09 17.35 9.76
N ALA A 326 -10.07 17.35 11.09
CA ALA A 326 -9.46 16.28 11.87
C ALA A 326 -10.32 15.00 11.79
N LEU A 327 -9.65 13.87 11.58
CA LEU A 327 -10.24 12.53 11.46
C LEU A 327 -9.77 11.65 12.59
N VAL A 328 -10.69 10.93 13.20
CA VAL A 328 -10.42 9.79 14.09
C VAL A 328 -11.22 8.60 13.57
N GLN A 329 -10.56 7.45 13.46
CA GLN A 329 -11.22 6.20 13.06
C GLN A 329 -10.78 5.05 13.96
N GLY A 330 -11.66 4.07 14.15
CA GLY A 330 -11.38 2.87 14.90
C GLY A 330 -12.17 1.69 14.38
N ALA A 331 -11.59 0.50 14.49
CA ALA A 331 -12.25 -0.74 14.16
C ALA A 331 -11.93 -1.79 15.23
N TYR A 332 -12.94 -2.56 15.62
CA TYR A 332 -12.83 -3.74 16.45
C TYR A 332 -13.33 -4.94 15.65
N SER A 333 -12.59 -6.02 15.66
CA SER A 333 -12.99 -7.28 15.03
C SER A 333 -12.86 -8.45 15.99
N TYR A 334 -13.91 -9.28 16.08
CA TYR A 334 -13.89 -10.57 16.72
C TYR A 334 -14.03 -11.67 15.66
N LEU A 335 -13.00 -12.51 15.50
CA LEU A 335 -12.85 -13.37 14.34
C LEU A 335 -13.50 -14.75 14.47
N ASN A 336 -14.09 -15.09 15.60
CA ASN A 336 -14.65 -16.43 15.84
C ASN A 336 -16.07 -16.41 16.41
N THR A 337 -16.94 -15.57 15.87
CA THR A 337 -18.34 -15.51 16.28
C THR A 337 -19.02 -16.89 16.08
N PHE A 338 -19.76 -17.32 17.08
CA PHE A 338 -20.42 -18.63 17.15
C PHE A 338 -19.48 -19.85 17.10
N GLY A 339 -18.16 -19.67 17.31
CA GLY A 339 -17.18 -20.75 17.17
C GLY A 339 -16.99 -21.24 15.72
N LYS A 340 -17.45 -20.47 14.71
CA LYS A 340 -17.46 -20.83 13.28
C LYS A 340 -16.47 -20.03 12.43
N ALA A 341 -15.52 -19.35 13.07
CA ALA A 341 -14.59 -18.43 12.42
C ALA A 341 -15.33 -17.33 11.61
N TRP A 342 -16.48 -16.84 12.10
CA TRP A 342 -17.20 -15.74 11.46
C TRP A 342 -16.69 -14.42 12.02
N PRO A 343 -16.05 -13.55 11.21
CA PRO A 343 -15.62 -12.24 11.66
C PRO A 343 -16.82 -11.32 11.92
N PHE A 344 -16.94 -10.83 13.14
CA PHE A 344 -17.80 -9.71 13.48
C PHE A 344 -16.95 -8.47 13.62
N THR A 345 -17.26 -7.42 12.86
CA THR A 345 -16.49 -6.17 12.82
C THR A 345 -17.39 -4.99 13.13
N VAL A 346 -16.88 -4.08 13.94
CA VAL A 346 -17.48 -2.77 14.22
C VAL A 346 -16.47 -1.72 13.77
N ASP A 347 -16.86 -0.86 12.84
CA ASP A 347 -16.05 0.24 12.33
C ASP A 347 -16.68 1.57 12.69
N GLY A 348 -15.88 2.55 13.04
CA GLY A 348 -16.31 3.93 13.29
C GLY A 348 -15.33 4.94 12.73
N ARG A 349 -15.87 6.03 12.20
CA ARG A 349 -15.12 7.18 11.72
C ARG A 349 -15.83 8.47 12.11
N LEU A 350 -15.07 9.40 12.62
CA LEU A 350 -15.56 10.72 13.01
C LEU A 350 -14.64 11.78 12.41
N ASP A 351 -15.21 12.68 11.61
CA ASP A 351 -14.56 13.90 11.16
C ASP A 351 -15.55 15.08 11.21
N GLN A 352 -15.13 16.27 10.79
CA GLN A 352 -15.97 17.47 10.89
C GLN A 352 -17.16 17.45 9.93
N VAL A 353 -17.07 16.67 8.85
CA VAL A 353 -18.07 16.59 7.78
C VAL A 353 -18.88 15.31 7.88
N GLN A 354 -18.24 14.19 8.26
CA GLN A 354 -18.85 12.89 8.24
C GLN A 354 -18.69 12.15 9.57
N GLN A 355 -19.77 11.55 10.02
CA GLN A 355 -19.80 10.59 11.11
C GLN A 355 -20.31 9.28 10.55
N TYR A 356 -19.55 8.22 10.74
CA TYR A 356 -19.84 6.90 10.17
C TYR A 356 -19.68 5.83 11.23
N GLY A 357 -20.62 4.88 11.24
CA GLY A 357 -20.55 3.67 12.03
C GLY A 357 -21.09 2.48 11.23
N GLN A 358 -20.42 1.34 11.29
CA GLN A 358 -20.85 0.10 10.64
C GLN A 358 -20.65 -1.09 11.54
N ILE A 359 -21.57 -2.03 11.48
CA ILE A 359 -21.41 -3.38 11.97
C ILE A 359 -21.51 -4.35 10.80
N GLN A 360 -20.66 -5.37 10.81
CA GLN A 360 -20.63 -6.40 9.77
C GLN A 360 -20.38 -7.77 10.39
N LEU A 361 -21.14 -8.76 9.96
CA LEU A 361 -20.90 -10.16 10.23
C LEU A 361 -20.61 -10.86 8.90
N ALA A 362 -19.40 -11.39 8.75
CA ALA A 362 -18.99 -12.10 7.55
C ALA A 362 -18.91 -13.61 7.81
N MET A 363 -19.05 -14.40 6.77
CA MET A 363 -18.72 -15.82 6.79
C MET A 363 -17.26 -16.01 6.37
N PRO A 364 -16.59 -17.09 6.79
CA PRO A 364 -15.30 -17.47 6.21
C PRO A 364 -15.39 -17.59 4.69
N PRO A 365 -14.27 -17.41 3.99
CA PRO A 365 -14.23 -17.63 2.55
C PRO A 365 -14.75 -19.01 2.17
N GLY A 366 -15.73 -19.06 1.29
CA GLY A 366 -16.20 -20.27 0.64
C GLY A 366 -15.37 -20.60 -0.62
N PRO A 367 -15.77 -21.60 -1.40
CA PRO A 367 -15.06 -22.02 -2.60
C PRO A 367 -14.73 -20.86 -3.54
N ARG A 368 -13.49 -20.85 -4.07
CA ARG A 368 -12.94 -19.77 -4.92
C ARG A 368 -12.87 -18.42 -4.21
N ALA A 369 -12.67 -18.41 -2.88
CA ALA A 369 -12.49 -17.22 -2.06
C ALA A 369 -13.70 -16.24 -2.04
N TRP A 370 -14.92 -16.71 -2.30
CA TRP A 370 -16.13 -15.90 -2.13
C TRP A 370 -16.49 -15.76 -0.66
N THR A 371 -16.70 -14.53 -0.20
CA THR A 371 -17.11 -14.19 1.17
C THR A 371 -18.50 -13.60 1.16
N ASN A 372 -19.41 -14.14 1.97
CA ASN A 372 -20.74 -13.58 2.18
C ASN A 372 -20.77 -12.81 3.50
N SER A 373 -21.50 -11.70 3.55
CA SER A 373 -21.65 -10.93 4.78
C SER A 373 -22.98 -10.21 4.85
N VAL A 374 -23.40 -9.93 6.08
CA VAL A 374 -24.53 -9.04 6.41
C VAL A 374 -23.93 -7.80 7.06
N LEU A 375 -24.43 -6.64 6.70
CA LEU A 375 -23.97 -5.37 7.25
C LEU A 375 -25.12 -4.42 7.57
N ALA A 376 -24.87 -3.54 8.53
CA ALA A 376 -25.68 -2.36 8.78
C ALA A 376 -24.76 -1.17 9.08
N SER A 377 -25.08 -0.01 8.53
CA SER A 377 -24.31 1.21 8.75
C SER A 377 -25.20 2.42 8.91
N TYR A 378 -24.68 3.38 9.66
CA TYR A 378 -25.26 4.71 9.83
C TYR A 378 -24.22 5.76 9.46
N THR A 379 -24.62 6.72 8.66
CA THR A 379 -23.75 7.82 8.22
C THR A 379 -24.48 9.14 8.36
N THR A 380 -23.84 10.13 8.95
CA THR A 380 -24.27 11.52 8.88
C THR A 380 -23.26 12.31 8.05
N THR A 381 -23.72 13.07 7.08
CA THR A 381 -22.88 13.96 6.27
C THR A 381 -23.44 15.38 6.37
N ASP A 382 -22.60 16.35 6.81
CA ASP A 382 -22.97 17.76 6.96
C ASP A 382 -22.05 18.62 6.10
N VAL A 383 -22.55 19.09 4.98
CA VAL A 383 -21.77 19.78 3.97
C VAL A 383 -22.62 20.80 3.22
N SER A 384 -22.10 22.01 3.03
CA SER A 384 -22.72 23.05 2.18
C SER A 384 -24.19 23.30 2.54
N ASP A 385 -24.44 23.50 3.84
CA ASP A 385 -25.76 23.75 4.43
C ASP A 385 -26.80 22.65 4.13
N THR A 386 -26.30 21.43 3.95
CA THR A 386 -27.12 20.24 3.72
C THR A 386 -26.67 19.11 4.62
N ARG A 387 -27.59 18.54 5.40
CA ARG A 387 -27.31 17.41 6.27
C ARG A 387 -28.07 16.17 5.81
N ILE A 388 -27.34 15.08 5.63
CA ILE A 388 -27.88 13.79 5.19
C ILE A 388 -27.65 12.77 6.30
N TYR A 389 -28.71 12.13 6.75
CA TYR A 389 -28.68 11.00 7.66
C TYR A 389 -29.02 9.76 6.83
N SER A 390 -28.09 8.82 6.74
CA SER A 390 -28.21 7.60 5.95
C SER A 390 -28.17 6.36 6.82
N ILE A 391 -29.19 5.52 6.71
CA ILE A 391 -29.20 4.16 7.22
C ILE A 391 -29.07 3.22 6.03
N ARG A 392 -28.15 2.28 6.12
CA ARG A 392 -27.95 1.26 5.08
C ARG A 392 -27.81 -0.11 5.74
N GLY A 393 -28.45 -1.12 5.17
CA GLY A 393 -28.34 -2.48 5.67
C GLY A 393 -28.69 -3.52 4.62
N GLY A 394 -28.11 -4.71 4.73
CA GLY A 394 -28.38 -5.78 3.79
C GLY A 394 -27.28 -6.83 3.72
N VAL A 395 -27.26 -7.52 2.59
CA VAL A 395 -26.36 -8.64 2.34
C VAL A 395 -25.44 -8.35 1.17
N GLN A 396 -24.23 -8.85 1.26
CA GLN A 396 -23.28 -8.77 0.15
C GLN A 396 -22.46 -10.05 0.01
N ARG A 397 -21.99 -10.28 -1.22
CA ARG A 397 -21.07 -11.33 -1.59
C ARG A 397 -19.89 -10.72 -2.33
N ALA A 398 -18.68 -10.87 -1.80
CA ALA A 398 -17.48 -10.26 -2.34
C ALA A 398 -16.41 -11.32 -2.64
N ARG A 399 -15.57 -11.02 -3.61
CA ARG A 399 -14.36 -11.77 -3.93
C ARG A 399 -13.25 -10.81 -4.30
N THR A 400 -12.09 -10.97 -3.66
CA THR A 400 -10.86 -10.23 -3.97
C THR A 400 -9.86 -11.15 -4.64
N SER A 401 -9.32 -10.73 -5.79
CA SER A 401 -8.21 -11.38 -6.47
C SER A 401 -7.01 -10.43 -6.55
N GLN A 402 -5.92 -10.84 -7.20
CA GLN A 402 -4.69 -10.04 -7.26
C GLN A 402 -4.93 -8.59 -7.74
N PHE A 403 -5.74 -8.44 -8.79
CA PHE A 403 -5.96 -7.15 -9.43
C PHE A 403 -7.42 -6.71 -9.41
N ILE A 404 -8.35 -7.61 -9.08
CA ILE A 404 -9.78 -7.37 -9.30
C ILE A 404 -10.58 -7.77 -8.06
N ASP A 405 -11.44 -6.86 -7.62
CA ASP A 405 -12.47 -7.13 -6.62
C ASP A 405 -13.84 -7.11 -7.29
N TYR A 406 -14.66 -8.07 -6.91
CA TYR A 406 -16.08 -8.14 -7.27
C TYR A 406 -16.93 -8.05 -6.02
N THR A 407 -18.01 -7.28 -6.08
CA THR A 407 -19.04 -7.29 -5.04
C THR A 407 -20.42 -7.31 -5.68
N TYR A 408 -21.26 -8.23 -5.21
CA TYR A 408 -22.70 -8.25 -5.45
C TYR A 408 -23.38 -7.94 -4.13
N ALA A 409 -24.31 -7.01 -4.12
CA ALA A 409 -24.98 -6.62 -2.90
C ALA A 409 -26.49 -6.40 -3.14
N ILE A 410 -27.28 -6.63 -2.09
CA ILE A 410 -28.67 -6.18 -2.01
C ILE A 410 -28.76 -5.38 -0.73
N LEU A 411 -28.84 -4.07 -0.87
CA LEU A 411 -28.81 -3.15 0.25
C LEU A 411 -30.07 -2.29 0.27
N PHE A 412 -30.65 -2.19 1.44
CA PHE A 412 -31.68 -1.21 1.74
C PHE A 412 -31.04 0.09 2.17
N TYR A 413 -31.52 1.19 1.62
CA TYR A 413 -31.13 2.56 1.93
C TYR A 413 -32.33 3.33 2.47
N GLN A 414 -32.13 4.10 3.53
CA GLN A 414 -33.08 5.09 3.99
C GLN A 414 -32.30 6.35 4.35
N ASP A 415 -32.56 7.42 3.61
CA ASP A 415 -31.91 8.69 3.81
C ASP A 415 -32.93 9.74 4.24
N ARG A 416 -32.55 10.57 5.20
CA ARG A 416 -33.22 11.80 5.55
C ARG A 416 -32.30 12.95 5.16
N LEU A 417 -32.78 13.82 4.30
CA LEU A 417 -32.13 15.02 3.81
C LEU A 417 -32.75 16.24 4.52
N ASP A 418 -31.97 16.89 5.35
CA ASP A 418 -32.30 18.18 5.98
C ASP A 418 -31.55 19.28 5.21
N GLN A 419 -32.25 20.34 4.88
CA GLN A 419 -31.74 21.54 4.19
C GLN A 419 -32.22 22.80 4.94
N ASN A 420 -31.54 23.92 4.75
CA ASN A 420 -31.87 25.15 5.49
C ASN A 420 -33.25 25.69 5.14
N VAL A 421 -33.80 25.33 4.00
CA VAL A 421 -35.10 25.80 3.52
C VAL A 421 -35.96 24.66 3.06
N GLY A 422 -37.16 24.58 3.57
CA GLY A 422 -38.14 23.52 3.27
C GLY A 422 -38.21 22.44 4.36
N ALA A 423 -39.16 21.53 4.22
CA ALA A 423 -39.27 20.40 5.13
C ALA A 423 -38.23 19.32 4.82
N PRO A 424 -37.73 18.61 5.85
CA PRO A 424 -36.87 17.45 5.63
C PRO A 424 -37.55 16.42 4.73
N THR A 425 -36.77 15.83 3.79
CA THR A 425 -37.27 14.78 2.92
C THR A 425 -36.66 13.44 3.31
N THR A 426 -37.49 12.39 3.34
CA THR A 426 -37.03 11.03 3.58
C THR A 426 -37.27 10.21 2.33
N SER A 427 -36.25 9.44 1.91
CA SER A 427 -36.34 8.58 0.74
C SER A 427 -35.75 7.20 1.03
N ARG A 428 -36.34 6.16 0.43
CA ARG A 428 -35.96 4.76 0.65
C ARG A 428 -35.76 4.04 -0.68
N ALA A 429 -34.82 3.11 -0.70
CA ALA A 429 -34.64 2.22 -1.83
C ALA A 429 -33.99 0.89 -1.41
N LEU A 430 -34.50 -0.20 -1.96
CA LEU A 430 -33.83 -1.50 -1.97
C LEU A 430 -33.09 -1.63 -3.30
N VAL A 431 -31.76 -1.74 -3.24
CA VAL A 431 -30.89 -1.64 -4.41
C VAL A 431 -30.04 -2.91 -4.55
N PRO A 432 -30.41 -3.83 -5.45
CA PRO A 432 -29.46 -4.77 -6.01
C PRO A 432 -28.37 -4.01 -6.77
N SER A 433 -27.12 -4.33 -6.47
CA SER A 433 -25.96 -3.67 -7.07
C SER A 433 -24.83 -4.65 -7.35
N TRP A 434 -24.02 -4.27 -8.31
CA TRP A 434 -22.77 -4.92 -8.65
C TRP A 434 -21.66 -3.86 -8.68
N SER A 435 -20.51 -4.19 -8.14
CA SER A 435 -19.31 -3.38 -8.31
C SER A 435 -18.10 -4.21 -8.70
N TRP A 436 -17.23 -3.58 -9.47
CA TRP A 436 -15.98 -4.12 -9.96
C TRP A 436 -14.87 -3.08 -9.76
N THR A 437 -13.79 -3.51 -9.14
CA THR A 437 -12.62 -2.65 -8.93
C THR A 437 -11.38 -3.35 -9.44
N ARG A 438 -10.65 -2.70 -10.32
CA ARG A 438 -9.31 -3.12 -10.75
C ARG A 438 -8.26 -2.25 -10.09
N ARG A 439 -7.30 -2.90 -9.42
CA ARG A 439 -6.09 -2.27 -8.88
C ARG A 439 -4.87 -2.92 -9.52
N ASN A 440 -4.22 -2.22 -10.40
CA ASN A 440 -3.01 -2.69 -11.07
C ASN A 440 -1.98 -1.56 -11.06
N THR A 441 -1.35 -1.37 -9.91
CA THR A 441 -0.29 -0.37 -9.69
C THR A 441 0.98 -1.07 -9.26
N ASP A 442 2.12 -0.49 -9.59
CA ASP A 442 3.45 -0.96 -9.20
C ASP A 442 3.70 -0.84 -7.69
N ASP A 443 3.18 0.19 -7.04
CA ASP A 443 3.24 0.41 -5.60
C ASP A 443 1.86 0.85 -5.09
N PRO A 444 1.33 0.27 -3.99
CA PRO A 444 0.04 0.66 -3.45
C PRO A 444 0.03 2.02 -2.75
N LEU A 445 1.17 2.48 -2.18
CA LEU A 445 1.28 3.75 -1.46
C LEU A 445 1.77 4.90 -2.35
N PHE A 446 2.75 4.62 -3.20
CA PHE A 446 3.39 5.62 -4.07
C PHE A 446 3.40 5.17 -5.53
N PRO A 447 2.22 4.98 -6.14
CA PRO A 447 2.13 4.43 -7.49
C PRO A 447 2.75 5.38 -8.51
N ARG A 448 3.59 4.82 -9.38
CA ARG A 448 4.15 5.52 -10.53
C ARG A 448 3.60 4.98 -11.85
N LYS A 449 3.23 3.71 -11.89
CA LYS A 449 2.73 3.06 -13.11
C LYS A 449 1.49 2.25 -12.81
N GLY A 450 0.55 2.25 -13.75
CA GLY A 450 -0.63 1.40 -13.66
C GLY A 450 -1.93 2.17 -13.52
N ASN A 451 -2.97 1.50 -13.06
CA ASN A 451 -4.30 2.09 -12.96
C ASN A 451 -5.12 1.54 -11.77
N LEU A 452 -6.05 2.39 -11.35
CA LEU A 452 -7.13 2.08 -10.44
C LEU A 452 -8.44 2.41 -11.15
N ILE A 453 -9.32 1.42 -11.36
CA ILE A 453 -10.61 1.61 -12.01
C ILE A 453 -11.68 0.99 -11.13
N HIS A 454 -12.72 1.74 -10.83
CA HIS A 454 -13.91 1.28 -10.09
C HIS A 454 -15.16 1.54 -10.92
N VAL A 455 -16.02 0.53 -11.02
CA VAL A 455 -17.30 0.61 -11.69
C VAL A 455 -18.37 0.03 -10.77
N GLU A 456 -19.51 0.71 -10.67
CA GLU A 456 -20.65 0.29 -9.89
C GLU A 456 -21.93 0.48 -10.71
N ALA A 457 -22.81 -0.50 -10.66
CA ALA A 457 -24.13 -0.43 -11.26
C ALA A 457 -25.19 -0.99 -10.29
N GLY A 458 -26.33 -0.36 -10.23
CA GLY A 458 -27.43 -0.77 -9.38
C GLY A 458 -28.77 -0.27 -9.93
N PHE A 459 -29.85 -0.87 -9.46
CA PHE A 459 -31.19 -0.44 -9.82
C PHE A 459 -32.15 -0.57 -8.64
N ALA A 460 -33.24 0.13 -8.71
CA ALA A 460 -34.35 0.01 -7.76
C ALA A 460 -35.68 0.14 -8.47
N VAL A 461 -36.67 -0.61 -8.01
CA VAL A 461 -38.03 -0.60 -8.57
C VAL A 461 -38.98 -0.11 -7.49
N LYS A 462 -39.78 0.90 -7.79
CA LYS A 462 -40.78 1.46 -6.88
C LYS A 462 -41.70 0.37 -6.31
N GLY A 463 -41.85 0.36 -4.99
CA GLY A 463 -42.63 -0.64 -4.25
C GLY A 463 -42.62 -0.39 -2.75
N ALA A 464 -42.85 -1.43 -1.96
CA ALA A 464 -42.96 -1.30 -0.49
C ALA A 464 -41.71 -0.75 0.20
N LEU A 465 -40.52 -1.01 -0.34
CA LEU A 465 -39.22 -0.60 0.21
C LEU A 465 -38.48 0.44 -0.65
N THR A 466 -39.13 0.96 -1.70
CA THR A 466 -38.50 1.82 -2.69
C THR A 466 -39.48 2.89 -3.14
N ASP A 467 -39.13 4.14 -2.92
CA ASP A 467 -40.03 5.27 -3.20
C ASP A 467 -40.04 5.65 -4.69
N GLN A 468 -38.91 5.41 -5.42
CA GLN A 468 -38.75 5.79 -6.83
C GLN A 468 -38.01 4.72 -7.63
N THR A 469 -38.44 4.44 -8.87
CA THR A 469 -37.71 3.59 -9.81
C THR A 469 -36.53 4.33 -10.41
N PHE A 470 -35.32 3.74 -10.37
CA PHE A 470 -34.14 4.29 -11.01
C PHE A 470 -33.11 3.21 -11.39
N ILE A 471 -32.21 3.58 -12.30
CA ILE A 471 -30.98 2.85 -12.59
C ILE A 471 -29.82 3.79 -12.27
N ARG A 472 -28.82 3.31 -11.53
CA ARG A 472 -27.62 4.06 -11.16
C ARG A 472 -26.40 3.41 -11.77
N GLY A 473 -25.55 4.22 -12.39
CA GLY A 473 -24.21 3.85 -12.84
C GLY A 473 -23.18 4.81 -12.27
N TYR A 474 -22.03 4.29 -11.88
CA TYR A 474 -20.91 5.09 -11.41
C TYR A 474 -19.61 4.46 -11.87
N ALA A 475 -18.68 5.27 -12.36
CA ALA A 475 -17.33 4.84 -12.72
C ALA A 475 -16.30 5.89 -12.29
N ARG A 476 -15.18 5.41 -11.75
CA ARG A 476 -14.02 6.24 -11.41
C ARG A 476 -12.76 5.55 -11.93
N GLY A 477 -11.90 6.32 -12.60
CA GLY A 477 -10.63 5.86 -13.11
C GLY A 477 -9.49 6.77 -12.69
N GLN A 478 -8.34 6.17 -12.40
CA GLN A 478 -7.07 6.86 -12.18
C GLN A 478 -5.98 6.11 -12.92
N GLN A 479 -5.19 6.81 -13.73
CA GLN A 479 -4.10 6.27 -14.52
C GLN A 479 -2.81 6.99 -14.14
N TYR A 480 -1.75 6.21 -13.92
CA TYR A 480 -0.40 6.68 -13.63
C TYR A 480 0.50 6.39 -14.82
N LEU A 481 1.13 7.43 -15.38
CA LEU A 481 1.96 7.38 -16.57
C LEU A 481 3.34 7.97 -16.25
N PRO A 482 4.36 7.15 -15.99
CA PRO A 482 5.72 7.65 -15.75
C PRO A 482 6.31 8.19 -17.06
N ILE A 483 7.00 9.33 -16.97
CA ILE A 483 7.77 9.94 -18.06
C ILE A 483 9.23 9.97 -17.58
N GLY A 484 10.06 9.05 -18.08
CA GLY A 484 11.41 8.88 -17.56
C GLY A 484 11.44 8.46 -16.09
N LYS A 485 12.48 8.90 -15.34
CA LYS A 485 12.68 8.52 -13.94
C LYS A 485 12.07 9.52 -12.93
N GLU A 486 11.96 10.78 -13.31
CA GLU A 486 11.61 11.88 -12.40
C GLU A 486 10.17 12.39 -12.59
N ASP A 487 9.57 12.19 -13.75
CA ASP A 487 8.28 12.74 -14.09
C ASP A 487 7.15 11.72 -14.02
N LEU A 488 5.95 12.19 -13.69
CA LEU A 488 4.74 11.40 -13.61
C LEU A 488 3.52 12.23 -14.05
N VAL A 489 2.72 11.69 -14.94
CA VAL A 489 1.38 12.22 -15.25
C VAL A 489 0.33 11.35 -14.58
N VAL A 490 -0.57 11.98 -13.83
CA VAL A 490 -1.71 11.34 -13.19
C VAL A 490 -2.99 11.87 -13.83
N LEU A 491 -3.76 10.98 -14.44
CA LEU A 491 -5.07 11.30 -15.01
C LEU A 491 -6.15 10.70 -14.10
N ARG A 492 -7.17 11.49 -13.78
CA ARG A 492 -8.36 11.02 -13.04
C ARG A 492 -9.61 11.39 -13.81
N ALA A 493 -10.60 10.50 -13.78
CA ALA A 493 -11.92 10.78 -14.32
C ALA A 493 -12.97 10.12 -13.42
N GLU A 494 -14.13 10.76 -13.32
CA GLU A 494 -15.25 10.26 -12.55
C GLU A 494 -16.54 10.54 -13.32
N LEU A 495 -17.38 9.52 -13.45
CA LEU A 495 -18.65 9.56 -14.18
C LEU A 495 -19.73 8.98 -13.29
N GLY A 496 -20.85 9.66 -13.16
CA GLY A 496 -22.01 9.19 -12.41
C GLY A 496 -23.31 9.54 -13.12
N GLY A 497 -24.26 8.62 -13.06
CA GLY A 497 -25.58 8.84 -13.62
C GLY A 497 -26.67 8.08 -12.86
N VAL A 498 -27.78 8.78 -12.56
CA VAL A 498 -29.01 8.19 -12.05
C VAL A 498 -30.13 8.51 -13.03
N PHE A 499 -30.64 7.45 -13.64
CA PHE A 499 -31.68 7.53 -14.65
C PHE A 499 -33.03 7.17 -14.02
N THR A 500 -33.96 8.10 -14.04
CA THR A 500 -35.31 7.94 -13.48
C THR A 500 -36.31 8.74 -14.29
N SER A 501 -37.56 8.31 -14.32
CA SER A 501 -38.68 9.04 -14.97
C SER A 501 -39.23 10.17 -14.09
N GLY A 502 -38.87 10.22 -12.80
CA GLY A 502 -39.34 11.21 -11.83
C GLY A 502 -38.28 12.20 -11.37
N SER A 503 -38.62 12.95 -10.32
CA SER A 503 -37.66 13.85 -9.68
C SER A 503 -36.63 13.06 -8.85
N SER A 504 -35.50 13.70 -8.50
CA SER A 504 -34.47 13.11 -7.61
C SER A 504 -34.93 12.98 -6.16
N SER A 505 -36.02 13.63 -5.75
CA SER A 505 -36.47 13.70 -4.34
C SER A 505 -36.89 12.36 -3.73
N GLY A 506 -37.30 11.39 -4.55
CA GLY A 506 -37.63 10.03 -4.10
C GLY A 506 -36.46 9.05 -4.11
N ILE A 507 -35.25 9.53 -4.41
CA ILE A 507 -34.03 8.72 -4.46
C ILE A 507 -33.20 9.03 -3.22
N PRO A 508 -32.66 8.05 -2.48
CA PRO A 508 -31.77 8.28 -1.38
C PRO A 508 -30.62 9.22 -1.76
N ALA A 509 -30.45 10.30 -0.99
CA ALA A 509 -29.50 11.37 -1.28
C ALA A 509 -28.03 10.85 -1.33
N SER A 510 -27.72 9.81 -0.58
CA SER A 510 -26.41 9.12 -0.60
C SER A 510 -26.11 8.37 -1.91
N LEU A 511 -27.11 8.14 -2.75
CA LEU A 511 -26.97 7.51 -4.07
C LEU A 511 -26.85 8.55 -5.20
N LEU A 512 -27.04 9.82 -4.92
CA LEU A 512 -26.86 10.95 -5.82
C LEU A 512 -25.44 11.54 -5.71
N PHE A 513 -25.13 12.54 -6.52
CA PHE A 513 -23.75 13.00 -6.71
C PHE A 513 -23.57 14.49 -6.40
N ARG A 514 -22.40 14.83 -5.87
CA ARG A 514 -21.87 16.20 -5.76
C ARG A 514 -20.40 16.19 -6.12
N ALA A 515 -19.85 17.31 -6.59
CA ALA A 515 -18.42 17.47 -6.90
C ALA A 515 -17.78 18.59 -6.08
N GLY A 516 -16.46 18.75 -6.19
CA GLY A 516 -15.62 19.71 -5.48
C GLY A 516 -14.79 19.07 -4.37
N GLY A 517 -13.68 19.72 -4.02
CA GLY A 517 -12.72 19.25 -3.02
C GLY A 517 -11.46 18.61 -3.62
N SER A 518 -10.55 18.18 -2.75
CA SER A 518 -9.21 17.70 -3.10
C SER A 518 -9.19 16.48 -4.03
N ASN A 519 -10.19 15.63 -3.89
CA ASN A 519 -10.29 14.38 -4.68
C ASN A 519 -11.19 14.48 -5.91
N SER A 520 -11.78 15.65 -6.18
CA SER A 520 -12.72 15.89 -7.28
C SER A 520 -12.26 17.08 -8.12
N VAL A 521 -12.73 18.29 -7.82
CA VAL A 521 -12.38 19.54 -8.50
C VAL A 521 -11.78 20.51 -7.49
N ARG A 522 -10.45 20.64 -7.48
CA ARG A 522 -9.73 21.58 -6.60
C ARG A 522 -10.00 23.03 -7.03
N GLY A 523 -9.98 23.94 -6.09
CA GLY A 523 -10.42 25.34 -6.25
C GLY A 523 -11.87 25.58 -5.79
N TYR A 524 -12.63 24.49 -5.53
CA TYR A 524 -14.00 24.51 -5.01
C TYR A 524 -14.10 23.74 -3.71
N GLY A 525 -14.98 24.14 -2.80
CA GLY A 525 -15.18 23.50 -1.52
C GLY A 525 -15.57 22.01 -1.68
N TYR A 526 -15.35 21.25 -0.64
CA TYR A 526 -15.73 19.83 -0.63
C TYR A 526 -17.23 19.67 -0.88
N GLN A 527 -17.59 18.88 -1.89
CA GLN A 527 -18.98 18.64 -2.32
C GLN A 527 -19.83 19.92 -2.53
N SER A 528 -19.20 21.02 -2.92
CA SER A 528 -19.88 22.32 -3.11
C SER A 528 -20.42 22.54 -4.53
N ILE A 529 -20.22 21.60 -5.43
CA ILE A 529 -20.77 21.63 -6.80
C ILE A 529 -21.94 20.65 -6.84
N GLY A 530 -23.13 21.17 -7.10
CA GLY A 530 -24.40 20.47 -7.14
C GLY A 530 -25.56 21.42 -7.47
N ASN A 531 -26.78 21.04 -7.15
CA ASN A 531 -27.95 21.88 -7.32
C ASN A 531 -28.08 22.84 -6.14
N ASN A 532 -27.84 24.13 -6.35
CA ASN A 532 -27.93 25.15 -5.30
C ASN A 532 -29.37 25.62 -5.14
N VAL A 533 -29.95 25.37 -3.98
CA VAL A 533 -31.26 25.81 -3.60
C VAL A 533 -31.14 26.71 -2.35
N GLN A 534 -31.22 28.02 -2.53
CA GLN A 534 -31.17 29.03 -1.47
C GLN A 534 -29.97 28.86 -0.50
N GLY A 535 -28.80 28.57 -1.04
CA GLY A 535 -27.55 28.37 -0.29
C GLY A 535 -27.20 26.91 0.03
N SER A 536 -28.19 26.04 0.13
CA SER A 536 -27.95 24.59 0.30
C SER A 536 -27.57 23.94 -1.00
N VAL A 537 -26.51 23.14 -1.01
CA VAL A 537 -26.08 22.38 -2.20
C VAL A 537 -26.64 20.97 -2.14
N LEU A 538 -27.65 20.69 -2.94
CA LEU A 538 -28.29 19.39 -3.02
C LEU A 538 -27.54 18.44 -3.95
N PRO A 539 -27.48 17.14 -3.64
CA PRO A 539 -26.92 16.13 -4.55
C PRO A 539 -27.80 15.96 -5.79
N THR A 540 -27.16 15.60 -6.91
CA THR A 540 -27.73 15.62 -8.26
C THR A 540 -27.65 14.25 -8.94
N LYS A 541 -28.36 14.10 -10.06
CA LYS A 541 -28.42 12.85 -10.81
C LYS A 541 -27.19 12.55 -11.66
N TYR A 542 -26.48 13.57 -12.14
CA TYR A 542 -25.36 13.40 -13.07
C TYR A 542 -24.10 14.02 -12.53
N LEU A 543 -22.98 13.31 -12.70
CA LEU A 543 -21.63 13.72 -12.31
C LEU A 543 -20.66 13.47 -13.45
N VAL A 544 -19.84 14.46 -13.75
CA VAL A 544 -18.64 14.27 -14.58
C VAL A 544 -17.52 15.10 -13.98
N THR A 545 -16.40 14.47 -13.68
CA THR A 545 -15.17 15.18 -13.31
C THR A 545 -13.97 14.62 -14.08
N ALA A 546 -13.01 15.47 -14.35
CA ALA A 546 -11.73 15.09 -14.97
C ALA A 546 -10.60 15.92 -14.35
N SER A 547 -9.44 15.30 -14.22
CA SER A 547 -8.23 15.90 -13.67
C SER A 547 -7.01 15.41 -14.42
N ALA A 548 -6.11 16.31 -14.76
CA ALA A 548 -4.79 16.01 -15.27
C ALA A 548 -3.76 16.69 -14.37
N GLU A 549 -2.84 15.92 -13.83
CA GLU A 549 -1.79 16.38 -12.93
C GLU A 549 -0.43 15.92 -13.47
N TYR A 550 0.50 16.84 -13.61
CA TYR A 550 1.90 16.59 -13.90
C TYR A 550 2.70 16.76 -12.61
N GLN A 551 3.54 15.79 -12.28
CA GLN A 551 4.43 15.78 -11.13
C GLN A 551 5.88 15.68 -11.58
N HIS A 552 6.75 16.51 -11.02
CA HIS A 552 8.20 16.43 -11.17
C HIS A 552 8.84 16.14 -9.82
N TRP A 553 9.61 15.03 -9.75
CA TRP A 553 10.28 14.57 -8.53
C TRP A 553 11.77 14.94 -8.58
N PHE A 554 12.14 16.02 -7.90
CA PHE A 554 13.53 16.49 -7.83
C PHE A 554 14.38 15.75 -6.80
N SER A 555 13.79 14.90 -5.98
CA SER A 555 14.46 13.93 -5.11
C SER A 555 13.60 12.68 -4.94
N HIS A 556 14.14 11.65 -4.25
CA HIS A 556 13.37 10.45 -3.93
C HIS A 556 12.06 10.77 -3.19
N ASP A 557 12.09 11.74 -2.28
CA ASP A 557 11.00 12.01 -1.36
C ASP A 557 10.16 13.26 -1.72
N TRP A 558 10.72 14.21 -2.47
CA TRP A 558 10.10 15.50 -2.73
C TRP A 558 9.85 15.75 -4.21
N GLY A 559 8.65 16.24 -4.50
CA GLY A 559 8.25 16.63 -5.84
C GLY A 559 7.32 17.85 -5.83
N ALA A 560 7.17 18.44 -6.99
CA ALA A 560 6.20 19.48 -7.28
C ALA A 560 5.14 18.97 -8.24
N ALA A 561 3.94 19.56 -8.21
CA ALA A 561 2.85 19.22 -9.11
C ALA A 561 2.21 20.47 -9.70
N ALA A 562 1.72 20.36 -10.92
CA ALA A 562 0.81 21.32 -11.55
C ALA A 562 -0.40 20.54 -12.07
N PHE A 563 -1.60 21.11 -11.95
CA PHE A 563 -2.80 20.40 -12.31
C PHE A 563 -3.90 21.29 -12.89
N PHE A 564 -4.75 20.64 -13.68
CA PHE A 564 -6.00 21.16 -14.17
C PHE A 564 -7.12 20.18 -13.84
N ASP A 565 -8.16 20.68 -13.17
CA ASP A 565 -9.34 19.92 -12.79
C ASP A 565 -10.58 20.58 -13.42
N VAL A 566 -11.54 19.77 -13.83
CA VAL A 566 -12.82 20.28 -14.32
C VAL A 566 -13.93 19.31 -13.93
N GLY A 567 -15.11 19.84 -13.58
CA GLY A 567 -16.23 18.95 -13.28
C GLY A 567 -17.57 19.66 -13.26
N THR A 568 -18.61 18.86 -13.21
CA THR A 568 -20.01 19.28 -13.09
C THR A 568 -20.80 18.25 -12.31
N ALA A 569 -21.78 18.70 -11.55
CA ALA A 569 -22.82 17.89 -10.96
C ALA A 569 -24.16 18.58 -11.18
N THR A 570 -25.14 17.91 -11.82
CA THR A 570 -26.38 18.52 -12.30
C THR A 570 -27.54 17.52 -12.32
N ASP A 571 -28.77 18.00 -12.16
CA ASP A 571 -29.98 17.20 -12.35
C ASP A 571 -30.43 17.09 -13.80
N THR A 572 -30.07 18.07 -14.65
CA THR A 572 -30.44 18.15 -16.06
C THR A 572 -29.20 18.33 -16.91
N TRP A 573 -28.94 17.40 -17.83
CA TRP A 573 -27.73 17.46 -18.63
C TRP A 573 -27.68 18.68 -19.56
N GLY A 574 -28.81 19.21 -19.99
CA GLY A 574 -28.91 20.44 -20.79
C GLY A 574 -28.47 21.69 -20.05
N GLU A 575 -28.60 21.72 -18.72
CA GLU A 575 -28.30 22.85 -17.85
C GLU A 575 -26.92 22.72 -17.15
N ARG A 576 -26.10 21.75 -17.58
CA ARG A 576 -24.80 21.52 -16.96
C ARG A 576 -23.89 22.73 -17.03
N VAL A 577 -23.22 22.98 -15.93
CA VAL A 577 -22.23 24.02 -15.79
C VAL A 577 -20.92 23.41 -15.37
N PHE A 578 -19.86 23.62 -16.13
CA PHE A 578 -18.53 23.16 -15.77
C PHE A 578 -17.80 24.14 -14.87
N TYR A 579 -17.07 23.59 -13.90
CA TYR A 579 -16.30 24.29 -12.90
C TYR A 579 -14.82 23.95 -13.08
N PRO A 580 -14.05 24.73 -13.87
CA PRO A 580 -12.63 24.51 -14.03
C PRO A 580 -11.82 25.07 -12.86
N GLY A 581 -10.77 24.33 -12.45
CA GLY A 581 -9.80 24.72 -11.44
C GLY A 581 -8.37 24.42 -11.91
N VAL A 582 -7.45 25.29 -11.53
CA VAL A 582 -6.01 25.14 -11.83
C VAL A 582 -5.21 25.31 -10.56
N GLY A 583 -4.06 24.67 -10.48
CA GLY A 583 -3.24 24.84 -9.30
C GLY A 583 -1.88 24.21 -9.39
N VAL A 584 -1.13 24.45 -8.31
CA VAL A 584 0.21 23.88 -8.10
C VAL A 584 0.27 23.26 -6.71
N GLY A 585 1.20 22.34 -6.51
CA GLY A 585 1.33 21.69 -5.21
C GLY A 585 2.70 21.09 -4.97
N ALA A 586 2.96 20.75 -3.71
CA ALA A 586 4.10 19.97 -3.27
C ALA A 586 3.66 18.52 -2.99
N ARG A 587 4.56 17.59 -3.25
CA ARG A 587 4.38 16.16 -3.03
C ARG A 587 5.51 15.67 -2.15
N TRP A 588 5.16 14.97 -1.07
CA TRP A 588 6.13 14.38 -0.17
C TRP A 588 5.80 12.92 0.13
N ARG A 589 6.78 12.04 -0.13
CA ARG A 589 6.73 10.63 0.27
C ARG A 589 7.20 10.52 1.71
N SER A 590 6.27 10.72 2.64
CA SER A 590 6.61 10.61 4.06
C SER A 590 6.69 9.14 4.49
N PRO A 591 7.39 8.82 5.58
CA PRO A 591 7.45 7.45 6.13
C PRO A 591 6.08 6.88 6.53
N VAL A 592 5.07 7.75 6.73
CA VAL A 592 3.72 7.35 7.15
C VAL A 592 2.68 7.39 6.02
N GLY A 593 3.09 7.78 4.80
CA GLY A 593 2.22 7.83 3.63
C GLY A 593 2.37 9.12 2.82
N PRO A 594 1.66 9.25 1.69
CA PRO A 594 1.75 10.42 0.82
C PRO A 594 1.16 11.68 1.49
N VAL A 595 1.91 12.78 1.41
CA VAL A 595 1.47 14.11 1.85
C VAL A 595 1.42 15.02 0.64
N ASN A 596 0.24 15.60 0.38
CA ASN A 596 0.04 16.53 -0.72
C ASN A 596 -0.42 17.88 -0.16
N VAL A 597 0.25 18.94 -0.60
CA VAL A 597 -0.11 20.32 -0.27
C VAL A 597 -0.34 21.05 -1.59
N ASP A 598 -1.58 21.46 -1.83
CA ASP A 598 -1.97 22.09 -3.08
C ASP A 598 -2.51 23.50 -2.83
N LEU A 599 -2.26 24.40 -3.76
CA LEU A 599 -2.91 25.71 -3.87
C LEU A 599 -3.64 25.77 -5.21
N ALA A 600 -4.97 25.84 -5.14
CA ALA A 600 -5.82 25.77 -6.31
C ALA A 600 -6.67 27.04 -6.46
N TYR A 601 -6.79 27.52 -7.70
CA TYR A 601 -7.64 28.63 -8.11
C TYR A 601 -8.87 28.11 -8.84
N GLY A 602 -10.04 28.33 -8.27
CA GLY A 602 -11.32 28.07 -8.93
C GLY A 602 -11.66 29.20 -9.90
N ILE A 603 -11.63 28.91 -11.19
CA ILE A 603 -11.76 29.94 -12.24
C ILE A 603 -13.14 30.60 -12.19
N ARG A 604 -14.20 29.82 -11.88
CA ARG A 604 -15.56 30.34 -11.87
C ARG A 604 -15.91 31.14 -10.63
N ASN A 605 -15.47 30.70 -9.45
CA ASN A 605 -15.73 31.40 -8.19
C ASN A 605 -14.64 32.44 -7.85
N ARG A 606 -13.60 32.54 -8.68
CA ARG A 606 -12.48 33.49 -8.53
C ARG A 606 -11.83 33.45 -7.16
N SER A 607 -11.70 32.27 -6.57
CA SER A 607 -11.15 32.09 -5.21
C SER A 607 -9.98 31.11 -5.21
N VAL A 608 -8.99 31.39 -4.37
CA VAL A 608 -7.87 30.50 -4.11
C VAL A 608 -8.18 29.67 -2.88
N ARG A 609 -7.90 28.36 -2.94
CA ARG A 609 -8.08 27.44 -1.82
C ARG A 609 -6.83 26.59 -1.60
N PRO A 610 -6.31 26.54 -0.37
CA PRO A 610 -5.29 25.58 0.00
C PRO A 610 -5.93 24.21 0.27
N TYR A 611 -5.21 23.13 -0.08
CA TYR A 611 -5.56 21.77 0.28
C TYR A 611 -4.35 21.08 0.90
N LEU A 612 -4.59 20.41 2.02
CA LEU A 612 -3.66 19.49 2.64
C LEU A 612 -4.33 18.12 2.67
N THR A 613 -3.66 17.13 2.10
CA THR A 613 -4.10 15.74 2.17
C THR A 613 -2.99 14.91 2.79
N LEU A 614 -3.29 14.29 3.91
CA LEU A 614 -2.42 13.34 4.59
C LEU A 614 -3.00 11.94 4.37
N GLY A 615 -2.39 11.14 3.54
CA GLY A 615 -2.76 9.74 3.34
C GLY A 615 -2.05 8.90 4.40
N ILE A 616 -2.73 8.55 5.50
CA ILE A 616 -2.23 7.56 6.44
C ILE A 616 -2.93 6.25 6.07
N ALA A 617 -2.18 5.32 5.48
CA ALA A 617 -2.63 3.94 5.30
C ALA A 617 -2.36 3.18 6.59
N PHE A 618 -3.41 2.65 7.23
CA PHE A 618 -3.33 1.74 8.38
C PHE A 618 -3.84 0.37 7.98
#